data_f28f8268e61c2a3c3be179706d916c66
#
_entry.id   f28f8268e61c2a3c3be179706d916c66
#
_cell.length_a   1.000
_cell.length_b   1.000
_cell.length_c   1.000
_cell.angle_alpha   90.00
_cell.angle_beta   90.00
_cell.angle_gamma   90.00
#
_symmetry.space_group_name_H-M   'P 1'
#
loop_
_entity.id
_entity.type
_entity.pdbx_description
1 polymer ?
#
loop_
_entity_poly.entity_id
_entity_poly.type
_entity_poly.pdbx_seq_one_letter_code
_entity_poly.pdbx_strand_id
1 'polypeptide(L)'
;MPINFEKRSTSKGTDRKVHPCEIYDTLDRHANKGPLRVPVQNTVLDNWFVDYKDQRDVILKLPTGEGKTLIGLLILQSKIHQKKGSSLYICPNKYLADQVRTQADEFGIHHCAINESGLPEDFVNGEKILITHAQMIFNGRSTNFGIGQDSIVIENILLDDAHSCIETIKTASKFQIPRSSDCYHELLQLFGEALQSQGAGTYADICNESKNAILAVPYWEWEGKQAEVVQILSNYNRRRDKSVWFVWDLLKDNLINCIAVFSGAGIEISPRLLPMEMFGAFHSASHRVFMSATISNDSFFIRDLGLTKEVIENPLEKNGQGKKWY
;
A
#
# COMPACT_ATOMS: atom_id res chain seq x y z
N MET A 1 -59.48 -16.39 -26.43
CA MET A 1 -58.61 -15.21 -26.69
C MET A 1 -57.22 -15.54 -26.14
N PRO A 2 -56.21 -15.67 -26.96
CA PRO A 2 -54.87 -15.91 -26.46
C PRO A 2 -54.25 -14.58 -26.00
N ILE A 3 -53.67 -14.58 -24.81
CA ILE A 3 -52.96 -13.46 -24.23
C ILE A 3 -51.59 -13.35 -24.92
N ASN A 4 -51.33 -12.24 -25.59
CA ASN A 4 -50.12 -11.96 -26.30
C ASN A 4 -49.06 -11.41 -25.34
N PHE A 5 -48.02 -12.22 -25.00
CA PHE A 5 -46.87 -11.88 -24.15
C PHE A 5 -45.67 -11.39 -24.95
N GLU A 6 -45.89 -10.55 -25.97
CA GLU A 6 -44.81 -9.86 -26.66
C GLU A 6 -44.72 -8.36 -26.29
N LYS A 7 -44.29 -8.07 -25.08
CA LYS A 7 -43.54 -6.85 -24.81
C LYS A 7 -42.23 -7.23 -24.18
N ARG A 8 -41.29 -7.67 -25.02
CA ARG A 8 -39.87 -7.58 -24.69
C ARG A 8 -39.57 -6.11 -24.44
N SER A 9 -39.32 -5.78 -23.18
CA SER A 9 -38.63 -4.56 -22.82
C SER A 9 -37.21 -4.66 -23.43
N THR A 10 -37.02 -4.05 -24.58
CA THR A 10 -35.66 -3.65 -24.99
C THR A 10 -35.16 -2.71 -23.91
N SER A 11 -34.37 -3.22 -22.97
CA SER A 11 -33.56 -2.39 -22.12
C SER A 11 -32.70 -1.54 -23.06
N LYS A 12 -33.10 -0.29 -23.28
CA LYS A 12 -32.17 0.74 -23.77
C LYS A 12 -31.00 0.65 -22.84
N GLY A 13 -29.82 0.26 -23.34
CA GLY A 13 -28.57 0.38 -22.63
C GLY A 13 -28.46 1.83 -22.20
N THR A 14 -28.79 2.13 -20.95
CA THR A 14 -28.49 3.42 -20.36
C THR A 14 -26.99 3.54 -20.44
N ASP A 15 -26.47 4.47 -21.23
CA ASP A 15 -25.05 4.77 -21.29
C ASP A 15 -24.55 4.95 -19.86
N ARG A 16 -23.72 4.02 -19.41
CA ARG A 16 -23.23 3.99 -18.04
C ARG A 16 -22.42 5.26 -17.80
N LYS A 17 -22.85 6.08 -16.85
CA LYS A 17 -22.16 7.32 -16.51
C LYS A 17 -20.71 7.01 -16.09
N VAL A 18 -19.75 7.74 -16.63
CA VAL A 18 -18.31 7.55 -16.35
C VAL A 18 -17.69 8.70 -15.58
N HIS A 19 -18.30 9.91 -15.67
CA HIS A 19 -17.84 11.06 -14.90
C HIS A 19 -18.18 10.88 -13.41
N PRO A 20 -17.21 11.05 -12.46
CA PRO A 20 -17.44 10.76 -11.05
C PRO A 20 -18.61 11.52 -10.42
N CYS A 21 -18.80 12.79 -10.78
CA CYS A 21 -19.91 13.60 -10.28
C CYS A 21 -21.26 13.07 -10.78
N GLU A 22 -21.36 12.69 -12.06
CA GLU A 22 -22.57 12.10 -12.61
C GLU A 22 -22.85 10.71 -12.04
N ILE A 23 -21.81 9.93 -11.74
CA ILE A 23 -21.95 8.64 -11.05
C ILE A 23 -22.61 8.88 -9.70
N TYR A 24 -22.10 9.85 -8.91
CA TYR A 24 -22.61 10.15 -7.60
C TYR A 24 -24.11 10.49 -7.61
N ASP A 25 -24.57 11.22 -8.61
CA ASP A 25 -26.00 11.59 -8.77
C ASP A 25 -26.91 10.39 -9.05
N THR A 26 -26.37 9.29 -9.56
CA THR A 26 -27.11 8.06 -9.89
C THR A 26 -27.07 6.98 -8.79
N LEU A 27 -26.27 7.19 -7.73
CA LEU A 27 -26.13 6.20 -6.65
C LEU A 27 -27.40 6.14 -5.76
N ASP A 28 -27.73 4.94 -5.32
CA ASP A 28 -28.78 4.69 -4.31
C ASP A 28 -28.22 4.94 -2.90
N ARG A 29 -28.14 6.21 -2.56
CA ARG A 29 -27.52 6.69 -1.31
C ARG A 29 -28.50 6.68 -0.15
N HIS A 30 -28.00 6.46 1.06
CA HIS A 30 -28.79 6.70 2.27
C HIS A 30 -29.31 8.16 2.32
N ALA A 31 -30.52 8.36 2.85
CA ALA A 31 -31.21 9.66 2.85
C ALA A 31 -30.45 10.79 3.55
N ASN A 32 -29.51 10.46 4.46
CA ASN A 32 -28.65 11.42 5.15
C ASN A 32 -27.43 11.88 4.33
N LYS A 33 -27.22 11.31 3.13
CA LYS A 33 -26.11 11.68 2.23
C LYS A 33 -26.59 12.75 1.24
N GLY A 34 -26.19 13.97 1.49
CA GLY A 34 -26.50 15.12 0.63
C GLY A 34 -25.72 15.12 -0.70
N PRO A 35 -25.87 16.19 -1.49
CA PRO A 35 -25.10 16.38 -2.72
C PRO A 35 -23.60 16.51 -2.45
N LEU A 36 -22.77 16.36 -3.49
CA LEU A 36 -21.34 16.63 -3.42
C LEU A 36 -21.10 18.06 -2.96
N ARG A 37 -20.12 18.24 -2.07
CA ARG A 37 -19.75 19.58 -1.58
C ARG A 37 -19.02 20.37 -2.66
N VAL A 38 -19.57 21.53 -3.00
CA VAL A 38 -18.95 22.50 -3.89
C VAL A 38 -18.29 23.56 -2.99
N PRO A 39 -17.06 24.05 -3.28
CA PRO A 39 -16.25 23.76 -4.49
C PRO A 39 -15.29 22.58 -4.37
N VAL A 40 -15.23 21.89 -3.22
CA VAL A 40 -14.16 20.92 -2.94
C VAL A 40 -14.31 19.63 -3.74
N GLN A 41 -15.36 18.84 -3.46
CA GLN A 41 -15.50 17.51 -4.02
C GLN A 41 -15.71 17.53 -5.54
N ASN A 42 -16.63 18.40 -6.01
CA ASN A 42 -16.87 18.53 -7.44
C ASN A 42 -15.61 18.98 -8.19
N THR A 43 -14.95 20.04 -7.75
CA THR A 43 -13.77 20.57 -8.43
C THR A 43 -12.64 19.56 -8.52
N VAL A 44 -12.40 18.83 -7.43
CA VAL A 44 -11.35 17.80 -7.40
C VAL A 44 -11.69 16.63 -8.35
N LEU A 45 -12.95 16.19 -8.37
CA LEU A 45 -13.38 15.09 -9.25
C LEU A 45 -13.41 15.52 -10.72
N ASP A 46 -13.81 16.74 -11.03
CA ASP A 46 -13.80 17.31 -12.37
C ASP A 46 -12.34 17.42 -12.89
N ASN A 47 -11.45 18.00 -12.10
CA ASN A 47 -10.03 18.12 -12.46
C ASN A 47 -9.38 16.74 -12.64
N TRP A 48 -9.67 15.77 -11.73
CA TRP A 48 -9.16 14.42 -11.90
C TRP A 48 -9.64 13.81 -13.20
N PHE A 49 -10.91 13.95 -13.53
CA PHE A 49 -11.48 13.35 -14.73
C PHE A 49 -10.92 13.96 -16.02
N VAL A 50 -10.66 15.26 -16.04
CA VAL A 50 -10.14 15.96 -17.23
C VAL A 50 -8.63 15.74 -17.39
N ASP A 51 -7.85 15.96 -16.32
CA ASP A 51 -6.39 16.10 -16.44
C ASP A 51 -5.59 14.88 -15.90
N TYR A 52 -6.17 14.08 -15.00
CA TYR A 52 -5.39 13.07 -14.26
C TYR A 52 -5.86 11.62 -14.50
N LYS A 53 -7.04 11.40 -15.05
CA LYS A 53 -7.60 10.03 -15.17
C LYS A 53 -6.73 9.03 -15.95
N ASP A 54 -5.93 9.51 -16.90
CA ASP A 54 -5.07 8.66 -17.71
C ASP A 54 -3.58 8.73 -17.30
N GLN A 55 -3.27 9.49 -16.24
CA GLN A 55 -1.93 9.50 -15.63
C GLN A 55 -1.72 8.23 -14.77
N ARG A 56 -0.51 7.70 -14.78
CA ARG A 56 -0.18 6.53 -13.98
C ARG A 56 -0.21 6.84 -12.49
N ASP A 57 0.47 7.89 -12.08
CA ASP A 57 0.63 8.26 -10.67
C ASP A 57 -0.01 9.63 -10.43
N VAL A 58 -0.89 9.71 -9.44
CA VAL A 58 -1.60 10.93 -9.05
C VAL A 58 -1.50 11.11 -7.54
N ILE A 59 -1.03 12.27 -7.11
CA ILE A 59 -1.07 12.66 -5.70
C ILE A 59 -2.33 13.51 -5.48
N LEU A 60 -3.19 13.06 -4.57
CA LEU A 60 -4.39 13.79 -4.16
C LEU A 60 -4.18 14.36 -2.76
N LYS A 61 -3.99 15.67 -2.67
CA LYS A 61 -3.73 16.39 -1.43
C LYS A 61 -4.96 17.13 -0.95
N LEU A 62 -5.61 16.59 0.07
CA LEU A 62 -6.80 17.17 0.68
C LEU A 62 -6.71 17.15 2.20
N PRO A 63 -7.12 18.23 2.90
CA PRO A 63 -7.23 18.27 4.35
C PRO A 63 -8.14 17.17 4.89
N THR A 64 -7.99 16.85 6.17
CA THR A 64 -8.90 15.96 6.88
C THR A 64 -10.31 16.56 6.92
N GLY A 65 -11.34 15.72 6.78
CA GLY A 65 -12.74 16.17 6.79
C GLY A 65 -13.31 16.63 5.44
N GLU A 66 -12.50 16.72 4.38
CA GLU A 66 -12.98 17.12 3.04
C GLU A 66 -13.62 15.98 2.24
N GLY A 67 -13.78 14.81 2.85
CA GLY A 67 -14.45 13.65 2.22
C GLY A 67 -13.57 12.88 1.26
N LYS A 68 -12.28 12.74 1.56
CA LYS A 68 -11.32 11.96 0.77
C LYS A 68 -11.85 10.57 0.40
N THR A 69 -12.45 9.87 1.36
CA THR A 69 -12.99 8.51 1.15
C THR A 69 -13.98 8.47 -0.01
N LEU A 70 -14.95 9.38 -0.03
CA LEU A 70 -15.93 9.46 -1.12
C LEU A 70 -15.27 9.78 -2.46
N ILE A 71 -14.36 10.74 -2.48
CA ILE A 71 -13.60 11.12 -3.69
C ILE A 71 -12.84 9.90 -4.23
N GLY A 72 -12.12 9.19 -3.37
CA GLY A 72 -11.38 7.98 -3.74
C GLY A 72 -12.27 6.87 -4.29
N LEU A 73 -13.40 6.61 -3.63
CA LEU A 73 -14.37 5.61 -4.09
C LEU A 73 -14.96 5.98 -5.46
N LEU A 74 -15.30 7.24 -5.69
CA LEU A 74 -15.84 7.72 -6.96
C LEU A 74 -14.80 7.68 -8.10
N ILE A 75 -13.54 7.95 -7.81
CA ILE A 75 -12.42 7.78 -8.76
C ILE A 75 -12.37 6.32 -9.22
N LEU A 76 -12.33 5.37 -8.29
CA LEU A 76 -12.27 3.95 -8.63
C LEU A 76 -13.56 3.46 -9.31
N GLN A 77 -14.73 3.93 -8.88
CA GLN A 77 -15.99 3.61 -9.53
C GLN A 77 -16.03 4.11 -10.99
N SER A 78 -15.47 5.30 -11.24
CA SER A 78 -15.32 5.84 -12.60
C SER A 78 -14.45 4.94 -13.47
N LYS A 79 -13.31 4.43 -12.94
CA LYS A 79 -12.46 3.47 -13.66
C LYS A 79 -13.20 2.18 -14.03
N ILE A 80 -13.98 1.64 -13.09
CA ILE A 80 -14.84 0.47 -13.35
C ILE A 80 -15.85 0.77 -14.47
N HIS A 81 -16.51 1.91 -14.42
CA HIS A 81 -17.47 2.31 -15.45
C HIS A 81 -16.84 2.54 -16.83
N GLN A 82 -15.58 2.98 -16.88
CA GLN A 82 -14.78 3.08 -18.08
C GLN A 82 -14.26 1.72 -18.57
N LYS A 83 -14.51 0.62 -17.86
CA LYS A 83 -13.97 -0.73 -18.14
C LYS A 83 -12.43 -0.75 -18.19
N LYS A 84 -11.81 -0.02 -17.26
CA LYS A 84 -10.33 0.09 -17.13
C LYS A 84 -9.77 -0.94 -16.15
N GLY A 85 -10.44 -2.09 -16.00
CA GLY A 85 -9.97 -3.24 -15.21
C GLY A 85 -10.29 -3.17 -13.71
N SER A 86 -9.59 -4.01 -12.96
CA SER A 86 -9.78 -4.16 -11.51
C SER A 86 -9.41 -2.90 -10.72
N SER A 87 -10.13 -2.62 -9.65
CA SER A 87 -9.99 -1.41 -8.86
C SER A 87 -9.86 -1.72 -7.37
N LEU A 88 -8.75 -1.29 -6.77
CA LEU A 88 -8.34 -1.62 -5.40
C LEU A 88 -8.22 -0.37 -4.53
N TYR A 89 -8.91 -0.35 -3.40
CA TYR A 89 -8.81 0.68 -2.36
C TYR A 89 -8.03 0.12 -1.17
N ILE A 90 -6.90 0.73 -0.84
CA ILE A 90 -5.99 0.30 0.22
C ILE A 90 -6.05 1.27 1.39
N CYS A 91 -6.41 0.76 2.57
CA CYS A 91 -6.36 1.47 3.83
C CYS A 91 -5.11 1.12 4.64
N PRO A 92 -4.66 1.97 5.57
CA PRO A 92 -3.51 1.66 6.42
C PRO A 92 -3.67 0.38 7.24
N ASN A 93 -4.87 0.12 7.77
CA ASN A 93 -5.17 -1.03 8.62
C ASN A 93 -6.58 -1.57 8.40
N LYS A 94 -6.86 -2.74 8.99
CA LYS A 94 -8.15 -3.43 8.87
C LYS A 94 -9.32 -2.60 9.37
N TYR A 95 -9.17 -1.90 10.50
CA TYR A 95 -10.24 -1.10 11.09
C TYR A 95 -10.70 0.02 10.14
N LEU A 96 -9.75 0.73 9.53
CA LEU A 96 -10.06 1.76 8.54
C LEU A 96 -10.68 1.17 7.27
N ALA A 97 -10.25 -0.02 6.83
CA ALA A 97 -10.89 -0.71 5.72
C ALA A 97 -12.36 -1.05 6.00
N ASP A 98 -12.69 -1.50 7.23
CA ASP A 98 -14.05 -1.76 7.65
C ASP A 98 -14.90 -0.47 7.64
N GLN A 99 -14.34 0.65 8.10
CA GLN A 99 -15.02 1.95 8.05
C GLN A 99 -15.28 2.42 6.61
N VAL A 100 -14.31 2.24 5.70
CA VAL A 100 -14.49 2.60 4.28
C VAL A 100 -15.58 1.75 3.63
N ARG A 101 -15.66 0.45 3.94
CA ARG A 101 -16.74 -0.42 3.46
C ARG A 101 -18.11 0.06 3.93
N THR A 102 -18.25 0.39 5.22
CA THR A 102 -19.48 0.95 5.76
C THR A 102 -19.88 2.25 5.04
N GLN A 103 -18.92 3.13 4.78
CA GLN A 103 -19.18 4.36 4.04
C GLN A 103 -19.55 4.09 2.57
N ALA A 104 -18.94 3.11 1.93
CA ALA A 104 -19.28 2.71 0.57
C ALA A 104 -20.74 2.21 0.49
N ASP A 105 -21.19 1.40 1.46
CA ASP A 105 -22.60 0.98 1.58
C ASP A 105 -23.54 2.17 1.73
N GLU A 106 -23.20 3.12 2.62
CA GLU A 106 -24.00 4.33 2.84
C GLU A 106 -24.12 5.20 1.58
N PHE A 107 -23.10 5.19 0.71
CA PHE A 107 -23.10 5.90 -0.56
C PHE A 107 -23.72 5.10 -1.71
N GLY A 108 -24.06 3.83 -1.49
CA GLY A 108 -24.55 2.94 -2.54
C GLY A 108 -23.47 2.55 -3.56
N ILE A 109 -22.20 2.53 -3.17
CA ILE A 109 -21.06 2.14 -4.02
C ILE A 109 -20.77 0.67 -3.85
N HIS A 110 -20.86 -0.09 -4.95
CA HIS A 110 -20.61 -1.53 -4.93
C HIS A 110 -19.15 -1.85 -4.65
N HIS A 111 -18.93 -2.64 -3.62
CA HIS A 111 -17.60 -3.06 -3.20
C HIS A 111 -17.57 -4.52 -2.79
N CYS A 112 -16.38 -5.05 -2.55
CA CYS A 112 -16.15 -6.39 -2.02
C CYS A 112 -14.95 -6.41 -1.08
N ALA A 113 -14.79 -7.51 -0.36
CA ALA A 113 -13.67 -7.78 0.52
C ALA A 113 -13.10 -9.18 0.22
N ILE A 114 -11.83 -9.40 0.56
CA ILE A 114 -11.21 -10.73 0.51
C ILE A 114 -11.98 -11.66 1.44
N ASN A 115 -12.33 -12.84 0.97
CA ASN A 115 -13.05 -13.87 1.70
C ASN A 115 -12.18 -15.13 1.89
N GLU A 116 -12.75 -16.18 2.48
CA GLU A 116 -12.04 -17.45 2.71
C GLU A 116 -11.59 -18.14 1.41
N SER A 117 -12.29 -17.90 0.29
CA SER A 117 -11.95 -18.43 -1.03
C SER A 117 -10.87 -17.58 -1.74
N GLY A 118 -10.45 -16.45 -1.17
CA GLY A 118 -9.49 -15.53 -1.75
C GLY A 118 -10.12 -14.28 -2.37
N LEU A 119 -9.61 -13.85 -3.53
CA LEU A 119 -10.10 -12.67 -4.23
C LEU A 119 -11.46 -12.94 -4.89
N PRO A 120 -12.47 -12.07 -4.66
CA PRO A 120 -13.77 -12.20 -5.30
C PRO A 120 -13.70 -12.04 -6.83
N GLU A 121 -14.49 -12.84 -7.56
CA GLU A 121 -14.58 -12.76 -9.03
C GLU A 121 -15.03 -11.37 -9.51
N ASP A 122 -15.97 -10.73 -8.82
CA ASP A 122 -16.44 -9.37 -9.13
C ASP A 122 -15.31 -8.34 -9.12
N PHE A 123 -14.29 -8.53 -8.28
CA PHE A 123 -13.09 -7.68 -8.30
C PHE A 123 -12.20 -8.00 -9.50
N VAL A 124 -11.92 -9.27 -9.72
CA VAL A 124 -11.05 -9.72 -10.83
C VAL A 124 -11.63 -9.29 -12.18
N ASN A 125 -12.95 -9.36 -12.33
CA ASN A 125 -13.67 -8.93 -13.53
C ASN A 125 -13.81 -7.40 -13.65
N GLY A 126 -13.35 -6.62 -12.67
CA GLY A 126 -13.49 -5.17 -12.68
C GLY A 126 -14.93 -4.67 -12.49
N GLU A 127 -15.74 -5.39 -11.71
CA GLU A 127 -17.16 -5.07 -11.48
C GLU A 127 -17.38 -4.35 -10.15
N LYS A 128 -16.56 -4.67 -9.12
CA LYS A 128 -16.62 -4.09 -7.78
C LYS A 128 -15.25 -3.60 -7.32
N ILE A 129 -15.26 -2.58 -6.46
CA ILE A 129 -14.05 -2.09 -5.79
C ILE A 129 -13.68 -3.07 -4.69
N LEU A 130 -12.47 -3.62 -4.71
CA LEU A 130 -11.95 -4.35 -3.55
C LEU A 130 -11.43 -3.36 -2.52
N ILE A 131 -11.93 -3.44 -1.28
CA ILE A 131 -11.48 -2.61 -0.17
C ILE A 131 -10.72 -3.48 0.82
N THR A 132 -9.43 -3.21 1.01
CA THR A 132 -8.56 -3.96 1.90
C THR A 132 -7.53 -3.05 2.59
N HIS A 133 -6.56 -3.62 3.30
CA HIS A 133 -5.53 -2.87 4.01
C HIS A 133 -4.12 -3.26 3.56
N ALA A 134 -3.17 -2.35 3.79
CA ALA A 134 -1.81 -2.40 3.25
C ALA A 134 -1.10 -3.73 3.54
N GLN A 135 -1.24 -4.29 4.74
CA GLN A 135 -0.57 -5.54 5.12
C GLN A 135 -1.01 -6.76 4.30
N MET A 136 -2.20 -6.74 3.66
CA MET A 136 -2.65 -7.83 2.81
C MET A 136 -1.88 -7.91 1.49
N ILE A 137 -1.42 -6.78 1.01
CA ILE A 137 -0.70 -6.64 -0.27
C ILE A 137 0.80 -6.64 -0.03
N PHE A 138 1.26 -5.85 0.93
CA PHE A 138 2.66 -5.61 1.22
C PHE A 138 3.16 -6.56 2.30
N ASN A 139 3.37 -7.82 1.93
CA ASN A 139 4.03 -8.83 2.76
C ASN A 139 4.64 -9.92 1.86
N GLY A 140 5.66 -10.60 2.35
CA GLY A 140 6.38 -11.62 1.58
C GLY A 140 5.63 -12.95 1.44
N ARG A 141 4.41 -13.05 1.94
CA ARG A 141 3.56 -14.25 1.87
C ARG A 141 2.15 -13.92 1.38
N SER A 142 2.03 -12.90 0.52
CA SER A 142 0.74 -12.51 -0.04
C SER A 142 0.20 -13.61 -0.96
N THR A 143 -0.68 -14.45 -0.44
CA THR A 143 -1.30 -15.55 -1.20
C THR A 143 -2.34 -15.06 -2.20
N ASN A 144 -2.98 -13.93 -1.92
CA ASN A 144 -4.03 -13.38 -2.77
C ASN A 144 -3.48 -12.52 -3.90
N PHE A 145 -2.42 -11.75 -3.65
CA PHE A 145 -1.86 -10.81 -4.62
C PHE A 145 -0.58 -11.32 -5.28
N GLY A 146 0.04 -12.36 -4.71
CA GLY A 146 1.33 -12.88 -5.17
C GLY A 146 2.50 -11.94 -4.85
N ILE A 147 3.70 -12.35 -5.18
CA ILE A 147 4.92 -11.55 -5.10
C ILE A 147 5.79 -11.80 -6.33
N GLY A 148 6.58 -10.82 -6.70
CA GLY A 148 7.44 -10.90 -7.88
C GLY A 148 6.65 -11.20 -9.16
N GLN A 149 7.08 -12.20 -9.89
CA GLN A 149 6.44 -12.60 -11.16
C GLN A 149 5.10 -13.32 -10.98
N ASP A 150 4.83 -13.85 -9.81
CA ASP A 150 3.55 -14.51 -9.48
C ASP A 150 2.46 -13.52 -9.07
N SER A 151 2.75 -12.22 -9.14
CA SER A 151 1.79 -11.17 -8.78
C SER A 151 0.65 -11.08 -9.79
N ILE A 152 -0.57 -10.93 -9.27
CA ILE A 152 -1.74 -10.64 -10.12
C ILE A 152 -1.63 -9.22 -10.70
N VAL A 153 -2.30 -8.99 -11.82
CA VAL A 153 -2.41 -7.67 -12.42
C VAL A 153 -3.58 -6.92 -11.81
N ILE A 154 -3.32 -5.71 -11.33
CA ILE A 154 -4.34 -4.77 -10.86
C ILE A 154 -4.13 -3.45 -11.59
N GLU A 155 -5.17 -2.95 -12.25
CA GLU A 155 -5.04 -1.78 -13.09
C GLU A 155 -5.11 -0.48 -12.31
N ASN A 156 -6.02 -0.40 -11.33
CA ASN A 156 -6.28 0.84 -10.61
C ASN A 156 -6.11 0.63 -9.11
N ILE A 157 -5.23 1.39 -8.49
CA ILE A 157 -4.94 1.31 -7.05
C ILE A 157 -5.04 2.69 -6.42
N LEU A 158 -5.69 2.76 -5.27
CA LEU A 158 -5.76 3.95 -4.46
C LEU A 158 -5.27 3.65 -3.05
N LEU A 159 -4.33 4.44 -2.54
CA LEU A 159 -3.85 4.41 -1.17
C LEU A 159 -4.53 5.54 -0.37
N ASP A 160 -5.34 5.16 0.61
CA ASP A 160 -5.89 6.09 1.59
C ASP A 160 -4.87 6.33 2.71
N ASP A 161 -4.65 7.58 3.05
CA ASP A 161 -3.56 7.99 3.94
C ASP A 161 -2.22 7.35 3.53
N ALA A 162 -1.71 7.81 2.40
CA ALA A 162 -0.51 7.23 1.78
C ALA A 162 0.69 7.15 2.74
N HIS A 163 0.85 8.11 3.69
CA HIS A 163 1.92 8.07 4.67
C HIS A 163 1.80 6.87 5.62
N SER A 164 0.62 6.63 6.16
CA SER A 164 0.39 5.48 7.05
C SER A 164 0.51 4.14 6.30
N CYS A 165 0.09 4.07 5.03
CA CYS A 165 0.33 2.90 4.19
C CYS A 165 1.83 2.68 3.96
N ILE A 166 2.61 3.73 3.71
CA ILE A 166 4.07 3.69 3.53
C ILE A 166 4.77 3.13 4.77
N GLU A 167 4.40 3.58 5.97
CA GLU A 167 4.99 3.03 7.20
C GLU A 167 4.67 1.54 7.37
N THR A 168 3.48 1.11 6.95
CA THR A 168 3.13 -0.32 6.91
C THR A 168 4.01 -1.08 5.93
N ILE A 169 4.27 -0.54 4.74
CA ILE A 169 5.17 -1.14 3.73
C ILE A 169 6.59 -1.26 4.28
N LYS A 170 7.14 -0.19 4.87
CA LYS A 170 8.47 -0.20 5.49
C LYS A 170 8.58 -1.27 6.58
N THR A 171 7.57 -1.38 7.44
CA THR A 171 7.54 -2.37 8.51
C THR A 171 7.45 -3.81 7.97
N ALA A 172 6.65 -4.03 6.94
CA ALA A 172 6.52 -5.34 6.29
C ALA A 172 7.75 -5.77 5.50
N SER A 173 8.63 -4.82 5.15
CA SER A 173 9.83 -5.05 4.34
C SER A 173 11.13 -5.14 5.16
N LYS A 174 11.05 -5.43 6.47
CA LYS A 174 12.23 -5.57 7.33
C LYS A 174 12.08 -6.74 8.31
N PHE A 175 13.19 -7.42 8.60
CA PHE A 175 13.22 -8.38 9.70
C PHE A 175 13.28 -7.60 11.02
N GLN A 176 12.38 -7.96 11.94
CA GLN A 176 12.38 -7.49 13.33
C GLN A 176 12.49 -8.71 14.22
N ILE A 177 13.70 -9.07 14.60
CA ILE A 177 14.00 -10.27 15.39
C ILE A 177 14.18 -9.87 16.83
N PRO A 178 13.26 -10.28 17.72
CA PRO A 178 13.33 -9.90 19.13
C PRO A 178 14.49 -10.59 19.83
N ARG A 179 15.00 -9.99 20.89
CA ARG A 179 16.08 -10.55 21.72
C ARG A 179 15.75 -11.96 22.25
N SER A 180 14.49 -12.26 22.51
CA SER A 180 14.05 -13.59 22.99
C SER A 180 14.19 -14.69 21.96
N SER A 181 14.51 -14.38 20.69
CA SER A 181 14.73 -15.35 19.62
C SER A 181 16.16 -15.85 19.62
N ASP A 182 16.35 -17.17 19.48
CA ASP A 182 17.68 -17.75 19.29
C ASP A 182 18.39 -17.15 18.05
N CYS A 183 17.63 -16.79 17.03
CA CYS A 183 18.13 -16.12 15.82
C CYS A 183 18.88 -14.82 16.15
N TYR A 184 18.36 -14.02 17.10
CA TYR A 184 19.05 -12.83 17.57
C TYR A 184 20.42 -13.17 18.18
N HIS A 185 20.48 -14.21 19.02
CA HIS A 185 21.72 -14.60 19.70
C HIS A 185 22.75 -15.16 18.72
N GLU A 186 22.34 -15.95 17.74
CA GLU A 186 23.24 -16.44 16.67
C GLU A 186 23.82 -15.26 15.85
N LEU A 187 22.98 -14.28 15.48
CA LEU A 187 23.44 -13.09 14.76
C LEU A 187 24.33 -12.19 15.64
N LEU A 188 24.00 -12.02 16.95
CA LEU A 188 24.82 -11.25 17.86
C LEU A 188 26.19 -11.90 18.07
N GLN A 189 26.25 -13.22 18.15
CA GLN A 189 27.53 -13.96 18.20
C GLN A 189 28.34 -13.78 16.93
N LEU A 190 27.71 -13.83 15.76
CA LEU A 190 28.37 -13.65 14.45
C LEU A 190 29.05 -12.27 14.33
N PHE A 191 28.39 -11.20 14.81
CA PHE A 191 28.88 -9.82 14.66
C PHE A 191 29.49 -9.25 15.95
N GLY A 192 29.56 -10.01 17.03
CA GLY A 192 29.95 -9.52 18.35
C GLY A 192 31.29 -8.80 18.38
N GLU A 193 32.34 -9.37 17.76
CA GLU A 193 33.67 -8.75 17.70
C GLU A 193 33.66 -7.41 16.98
N ALA A 194 32.95 -7.32 15.84
CA ALA A 194 32.84 -6.10 15.06
C ALA A 194 32.07 -5.00 15.82
N LEU A 195 30.99 -5.37 16.49
CA LEU A 195 30.20 -4.45 17.32
C LEU A 195 30.98 -3.97 18.55
N GLN A 196 31.71 -4.86 19.21
CA GLN A 196 32.57 -4.52 20.33
C GLN A 196 33.72 -3.58 19.93
N SER A 197 34.34 -3.83 18.77
CA SER A 197 35.39 -2.98 18.23
C SER A 197 34.90 -1.58 17.87
N GLN A 198 33.64 -1.47 17.44
CA GLN A 198 33.01 -0.20 17.10
C GLN A 198 32.68 0.64 18.36
N GLY A 199 32.24 -0.01 19.46
CA GLY A 199 31.88 0.69 20.66
C GLY A 199 31.66 -0.25 21.86
N ALA A 200 32.74 -0.59 22.57
CA ALA A 200 32.73 -1.57 23.65
C ALA A 200 31.71 -1.28 24.75
N GLY A 201 31.54 -0.01 25.15
CA GLY A 201 30.54 0.39 26.16
C GLY A 201 29.10 0.17 25.68
N THR A 202 28.80 0.65 24.48
CA THR A 202 27.46 0.47 23.87
C THR A 202 27.14 -1.01 23.61
N TYR A 203 28.16 -1.80 23.21
CA TYR A 203 27.99 -3.24 23.06
C TYR A 203 27.68 -3.93 24.39
N ALA A 204 28.37 -3.55 25.48
CA ALA A 204 28.08 -4.04 26.82
C ALA A 204 26.65 -3.66 27.28
N ASP A 205 26.19 -2.44 26.96
CA ASP A 205 24.82 -2.00 27.24
C ASP A 205 23.79 -2.82 26.45
N ILE A 206 24.05 -3.15 25.19
CA ILE A 206 23.22 -4.06 24.38
C ILE A 206 23.15 -5.44 25.02
N CYS A 207 24.29 -5.98 25.45
CA CYS A 207 24.35 -7.27 26.16
C CYS A 207 23.58 -7.24 27.48
N ASN A 208 23.53 -6.09 28.15
CA ASN A 208 22.76 -5.84 29.39
C ASN A 208 21.31 -5.39 29.14
N GLU A 209 20.77 -5.63 27.93
CA GLU A 209 19.36 -5.40 27.54
C GLU A 209 18.93 -3.93 27.47
N SER A 210 19.86 -2.99 27.38
CA SER A 210 19.53 -1.58 27.20
C SER A 210 18.85 -1.35 25.84
N LYS A 211 17.59 -0.95 25.88
CA LYS A 211 16.80 -0.66 24.66
C LYS A 211 17.27 0.60 23.92
N ASN A 212 17.97 1.48 24.63
CA ASN A 212 18.45 2.75 24.09
C ASN A 212 19.85 2.63 23.48
N ALA A 213 20.57 1.56 23.79
CA ALA A 213 21.87 1.27 23.20
C ALA A 213 21.66 0.68 21.79
N ILE A 214 22.26 1.31 20.78
CA ILE A 214 22.10 0.95 19.37
C ILE A 214 23.45 0.91 18.69
N LEU A 215 23.74 -0.19 17.97
CA LEU A 215 24.92 -0.33 17.11
C LEU A 215 24.50 -0.91 15.75
N ALA A 216 24.93 -0.25 14.69
CA ALA A 216 24.80 -0.78 13.33
C ALA A 216 25.97 -1.71 13.02
N VAL A 217 25.71 -2.81 12.34
CA VAL A 217 26.78 -3.67 11.82
C VAL A 217 27.54 -2.90 10.74
N PRO A 218 28.88 -2.80 10.81
CA PRO A 218 29.68 -2.19 9.74
C PRO A 218 29.41 -2.86 8.39
N TYR A 219 29.29 -2.08 7.32
CA TYR A 219 28.87 -2.62 6.02
C TYR A 219 29.83 -3.69 5.48
N TRP A 220 31.14 -3.57 5.73
CA TRP A 220 32.15 -4.55 5.29
C TRP A 220 32.04 -5.88 6.07
N GLU A 221 31.66 -5.84 7.35
CA GLU A 221 31.38 -7.04 8.14
C GLU A 221 30.08 -7.70 7.68
N TRP A 222 29.07 -6.89 7.38
CA TRP A 222 27.81 -7.37 6.84
C TRP A 222 28.02 -8.07 5.49
N GLU A 223 28.77 -7.44 4.57
CA GLU A 223 29.10 -7.99 3.26
C GLU A 223 29.97 -9.27 3.39
N GLY A 224 31.00 -9.22 4.24
CA GLY A 224 31.94 -10.34 4.42
C GLY A 224 31.30 -11.60 5.02
N LYS A 225 30.20 -11.47 5.76
CA LYS A 225 29.50 -12.59 6.44
C LYS A 225 28.13 -12.92 5.85
N GLN A 226 27.91 -12.57 4.57
CA GLN A 226 26.62 -12.80 3.91
C GLN A 226 26.20 -14.28 3.89
N ALA A 227 27.14 -15.19 3.66
CA ALA A 227 26.84 -16.61 3.60
C ALA A 227 26.29 -17.13 4.95
N GLU A 228 26.91 -16.71 6.06
CA GLU A 228 26.50 -17.09 7.40
C GLU A 228 25.15 -16.48 7.77
N VAL A 229 24.93 -15.19 7.42
CA VAL A 229 23.63 -14.53 7.62
C VAL A 229 22.51 -15.26 6.85
N VAL A 230 22.75 -15.56 5.57
CA VAL A 230 21.77 -16.32 4.75
C VAL A 230 21.52 -17.69 5.37
N GLN A 231 22.54 -18.39 5.85
CA GLN A 231 22.40 -19.69 6.49
C GLN A 231 21.53 -19.60 7.76
N ILE A 232 21.82 -18.64 8.65
CA ILE A 232 21.06 -18.42 9.88
C ILE A 232 19.61 -18.12 9.53
N LEU A 233 19.34 -17.06 8.77
CA LEU A 233 17.97 -16.63 8.45
C LEU A 233 17.19 -17.72 7.70
N SER A 234 17.82 -18.46 6.77
CA SER A 234 17.20 -19.59 6.07
C SER A 234 16.76 -20.70 7.01
N ASN A 235 17.55 -21.00 8.06
CA ASN A 235 17.18 -21.99 9.07
C ASN A 235 15.91 -21.58 9.82
N TYR A 236 15.81 -20.30 10.23
CA TYR A 236 14.61 -19.79 10.91
C TYR A 236 13.41 -19.67 9.96
N ASN A 237 13.61 -19.31 8.70
CA ASN A 237 12.57 -19.38 7.68
C ASN A 237 11.99 -20.79 7.54
N ARG A 238 12.84 -21.84 7.48
CA ARG A 238 12.39 -23.24 7.42
C ARG A 238 11.59 -23.68 8.64
N ARG A 239 11.91 -23.14 9.83
CA ARG A 239 11.15 -23.37 11.07
C ARG A 239 9.87 -22.54 11.15
N ARG A 240 9.59 -21.69 10.14
CA ARG A 240 8.47 -20.74 10.11
C ARG A 240 8.47 -19.76 11.29
N ASP A 241 9.66 -19.35 11.74
CA ASP A 241 9.78 -18.28 12.73
C ASP A 241 9.17 -17.00 12.16
N LYS A 242 8.16 -16.44 12.83
CA LYS A 242 7.37 -15.31 12.32
C LYS A 242 8.20 -14.06 12.07
N SER A 243 9.27 -13.85 12.86
CA SER A 243 10.16 -12.71 12.71
C SER A 243 11.00 -12.74 11.43
N VAL A 244 11.12 -13.93 10.81
CA VAL A 244 11.88 -14.16 9.57
C VAL A 244 10.96 -14.54 8.43
N TRP A 245 10.00 -15.45 8.67
CA TRP A 245 9.23 -16.14 7.64
C TRP A 245 8.43 -15.19 6.73
N PHE A 246 7.82 -14.12 7.27
CA PHE A 246 7.01 -13.18 6.48
C PHE A 246 7.83 -12.24 5.58
N VAL A 247 9.12 -12.08 5.87
CA VAL A 247 9.98 -11.12 5.16
C VAL A 247 11.00 -11.84 4.27
N TRP A 248 11.27 -13.12 4.52
CA TRP A 248 12.32 -13.88 3.86
C TRP A 248 12.27 -13.78 2.33
N ASP A 249 11.11 -14.04 1.73
CA ASP A 249 10.99 -14.05 0.27
C ASP A 249 11.11 -12.66 -0.38
N LEU A 250 10.93 -11.60 0.40
CA LEU A 250 11.16 -10.23 -0.07
C LEU A 250 12.65 -9.85 -0.12
N LEU A 251 13.45 -10.38 0.82
CA LEU A 251 14.80 -9.88 1.05
C LEU A 251 15.92 -10.91 0.82
N LYS A 252 15.63 -12.21 0.72
CA LYS A 252 16.63 -13.29 0.61
C LYS A 252 17.66 -13.06 -0.50
N ASP A 253 17.23 -12.53 -1.63
CA ASP A 253 18.08 -12.30 -2.80
C ASP A 253 18.73 -10.90 -2.79
N ASN A 254 18.42 -10.08 -1.78
CA ASN A 254 18.90 -8.70 -1.67
C ASN A 254 19.48 -8.36 -0.29
N LEU A 255 19.82 -9.36 0.51
CA LEU A 255 20.35 -9.17 1.88
C LEU A 255 21.61 -8.33 1.92
N ILE A 256 22.45 -8.40 0.88
CA ILE A 256 23.68 -7.61 0.78
C ILE A 256 23.42 -6.11 0.85
N ASN A 257 22.27 -5.65 0.35
CA ASN A 257 21.85 -4.25 0.34
C ASN A 257 21.05 -3.86 1.59
N CYS A 258 21.01 -4.72 2.61
CA CYS A 258 20.36 -4.42 3.88
C CYS A 258 21.33 -3.77 4.88
N ILE A 259 20.76 -3.10 5.87
CA ILE A 259 21.44 -2.59 7.05
C ILE A 259 20.93 -3.36 8.26
N ALA A 260 21.84 -3.83 9.09
CA ALA A 260 21.50 -4.51 10.33
C ALA A 260 21.85 -3.63 11.54
N VAL A 261 20.90 -3.46 12.45
CA VAL A 261 21.04 -2.62 13.64
C VAL A 261 20.65 -3.42 14.88
N PHE A 262 21.58 -3.58 15.80
CA PHE A 262 21.36 -4.24 17.08
C PHE A 262 20.97 -3.25 18.17
N SER A 263 20.08 -3.70 19.04
CA SER A 263 19.72 -3.05 20.31
C SER A 263 19.56 -4.10 21.41
N GLY A 264 19.40 -3.68 22.67
CA GLY A 264 19.06 -4.59 23.75
C GLY A 264 17.66 -5.22 23.63
N ALA A 265 16.80 -4.72 22.74
CA ALA A 265 15.48 -5.28 22.47
C ALA A 265 15.47 -6.32 21.34
N GLY A 266 16.42 -6.26 20.42
CA GLY A 266 16.46 -7.11 19.23
C GLY A 266 17.35 -6.57 18.12
N ILE A 267 17.26 -7.20 16.96
CA ILE A 267 17.91 -6.72 15.73
C ILE A 267 16.86 -6.35 14.70
N GLU A 268 17.10 -5.24 14.01
CA GLU A 268 16.37 -4.86 12.79
C GLU A 268 17.30 -5.01 11.58
N ILE A 269 16.85 -5.75 10.56
CA ILE A 269 17.53 -5.85 9.27
C ILE A 269 16.60 -5.29 8.21
N SER A 270 16.96 -4.15 7.63
CA SER A 270 16.12 -3.40 6.70
C SER A 270 16.86 -3.11 5.39
N PRO A 271 16.17 -3.17 4.23
CA PRO A 271 16.77 -2.82 2.96
C PRO A 271 17.02 -1.31 2.88
N ARG A 272 18.08 -0.90 2.19
CA ARG A 272 18.35 0.52 1.91
C ARG A 272 17.31 1.16 1.00
N LEU A 273 16.76 0.35 0.08
CA LEU A 273 15.65 0.70 -0.79
C LEU A 273 14.58 -0.37 -0.64
N LEU A 274 13.32 0.04 -0.58
CA LEU A 274 12.23 -0.93 -0.49
C LEU A 274 12.14 -1.75 -1.79
N PRO A 275 11.96 -3.08 -1.70
CA PRO A 275 11.86 -3.95 -2.88
C PRO A 275 10.45 -3.85 -3.50
N MET A 276 10.08 -2.66 -4.00
CA MET A 276 8.71 -2.39 -4.49
C MET A 276 8.36 -3.21 -5.73
N GLU A 277 9.34 -3.63 -6.51
CA GLU A 277 9.16 -4.55 -7.64
C GLU A 277 8.65 -5.94 -7.19
N MET A 278 8.95 -6.35 -5.95
CA MET A 278 8.43 -7.59 -5.38
C MET A 278 6.92 -7.53 -5.13
N PHE A 279 6.36 -6.35 -4.98
CA PHE A 279 4.92 -6.11 -4.88
C PHE A 279 4.32 -5.84 -6.27
N GLY A 280 4.45 -6.81 -7.18
CA GLY A 280 4.14 -6.66 -8.59
C GLY A 280 2.72 -6.14 -8.85
N ALA A 281 1.73 -6.58 -8.08
CA ALA A 281 0.35 -6.09 -8.17
C ALA A 281 0.25 -4.57 -8.01
N PHE A 282 1.06 -3.98 -7.11
CA PHE A 282 1.14 -2.53 -6.91
C PHE A 282 2.06 -1.86 -7.92
N HIS A 283 3.21 -2.47 -8.18
CA HIS A 283 4.26 -1.90 -9.03
C HIS A 283 3.80 -1.77 -10.49
N SER A 284 3.07 -2.75 -11.02
CA SER A 284 2.61 -2.80 -12.41
C SER A 284 1.31 -2.05 -12.69
N ALA A 285 0.63 -1.55 -11.66
CA ALA A 285 -0.65 -0.86 -11.83
C ALA A 285 -0.53 0.34 -12.80
N SER A 286 -1.53 0.45 -13.68
CA SER A 286 -1.57 1.49 -14.72
C SER A 286 -2.06 2.85 -14.21
N HIS A 287 -2.78 2.85 -13.06
CA HIS A 287 -3.24 4.07 -12.40
C HIS A 287 -3.14 3.93 -10.88
N ARG A 288 -2.32 4.77 -10.24
CA ARG A 288 -2.12 4.77 -8.78
C ARG A 288 -2.44 6.15 -8.22
N VAL A 289 -3.34 6.21 -7.26
CA VAL A 289 -3.73 7.46 -6.57
C VAL A 289 -3.23 7.39 -5.12
N PHE A 290 -2.47 8.39 -4.72
CA PHE A 290 -1.92 8.54 -3.37
C PHE A 290 -2.66 9.67 -2.65
N MET A 291 -3.58 9.33 -1.76
CA MET A 291 -4.30 10.32 -0.96
C MET A 291 -3.54 10.66 0.31
N SER A 292 -3.36 11.95 0.58
CA SER A 292 -2.75 12.44 1.82
C SER A 292 -3.30 13.81 2.22
N ALA A 293 -3.27 14.11 3.51
CA ALA A 293 -3.53 15.46 4.00
C ALA A 293 -2.29 16.37 3.87
N THR A 294 -1.12 15.80 4.02
CA THR A 294 0.17 16.47 3.95
C THR A 294 1.15 15.62 3.16
N ILE A 295 1.91 16.22 2.27
CA ILE A 295 3.06 15.60 1.64
C ILE A 295 4.28 16.33 2.19
N SER A 296 4.90 15.74 3.20
CA SER A 296 6.03 16.36 3.90
C SER A 296 7.38 15.68 3.63
N ASN A 297 7.37 14.50 2.96
CA ASN A 297 8.59 13.77 2.68
C ASN A 297 8.58 13.24 1.24
N ASP A 298 8.96 14.10 0.31
CA ASP A 298 8.96 13.82 -1.13
C ASP A 298 9.99 12.75 -1.53
N SER A 299 11.07 12.62 -0.73
CA SER A 299 12.16 11.68 -1.03
C SER A 299 11.70 10.23 -1.09
N PHE A 300 10.74 9.83 -0.25
CA PHE A 300 10.22 8.48 -0.25
C PHE A 300 9.43 8.17 -1.53
N PHE A 301 8.55 9.07 -1.95
CA PHE A 301 7.76 8.89 -3.18
C PHE A 301 8.65 8.75 -4.40
N ILE A 302 9.74 9.53 -4.48
CA ILE A 302 10.71 9.46 -5.59
C ILE A 302 11.54 8.19 -5.48
N ARG A 303 12.20 7.99 -4.33
CA ARG A 303 13.24 6.97 -4.16
C ARG A 303 12.67 5.55 -4.12
N ASP A 304 11.59 5.36 -3.34
CA ASP A 304 11.08 4.02 -3.06
C ASP A 304 9.86 3.66 -3.93
N LEU A 305 8.97 4.61 -4.23
CA LEU A 305 7.81 4.35 -5.08
C LEU A 305 8.01 4.69 -6.56
N GLY A 306 9.13 5.33 -6.89
CA GLY A 306 9.49 5.66 -8.28
C GLY A 306 8.61 6.74 -8.92
N LEU A 307 7.99 7.63 -8.14
CA LEU A 307 7.24 8.74 -8.67
C LEU A 307 8.18 9.78 -9.28
N THR A 308 7.73 10.41 -10.35
CA THR A 308 8.50 11.50 -10.96
C THR A 308 8.38 12.79 -10.13
N LYS A 309 9.39 13.64 -10.23
CA LYS A 309 9.35 14.96 -9.59
C LYS A 309 8.14 15.79 -10.03
N GLU A 310 7.75 15.66 -11.29
CA GLU A 310 6.60 16.34 -11.88
C GLU A 310 5.28 15.98 -11.16
N VAL A 311 5.07 14.70 -10.84
CA VAL A 311 3.88 14.23 -10.11
C VAL A 311 3.83 14.83 -8.71
N ILE A 312 4.98 14.96 -8.04
CA ILE A 312 5.07 15.51 -6.69
C ILE A 312 4.83 17.02 -6.68
N GLU A 313 5.35 17.72 -7.67
CA GLU A 313 5.22 19.17 -7.77
C GLU A 313 3.84 19.63 -8.28
N ASN A 314 3.06 18.71 -8.89
CA ASN A 314 1.73 18.99 -9.41
C ASN A 314 0.65 18.10 -8.77
N PRO A 315 0.48 18.12 -7.44
CA PRO A 315 -0.58 17.37 -6.79
C PRO A 315 -1.96 17.91 -7.18
N LEU A 316 -2.94 17.05 -7.23
CA LEU A 316 -4.34 17.41 -7.33
C LEU A 316 -4.80 17.98 -5.98
N GLU A 317 -5.12 19.26 -5.94
CA GLU A 317 -5.53 20.00 -4.73
C GLU A 317 -6.90 20.68 -4.90
N LYS A 318 -7.46 21.14 -3.78
CA LYS A 318 -8.76 21.84 -3.71
C LYS A 318 -8.90 23.02 -4.67
N ASN A 319 -7.82 23.74 -4.94
CA ASN A 319 -7.84 25.00 -5.70
C ASN A 319 -7.43 24.86 -7.16
N GLY A 320 -7.37 23.63 -7.68
CA GLY A 320 -6.84 23.37 -9.05
C GLY A 320 -5.38 23.78 -9.17
N GLN A 321 -4.59 23.03 -9.90
CA GLN A 321 -3.15 23.17 -10.18
C GLN A 321 -2.31 23.86 -9.08
N GLY A 322 -1.43 23.10 -8.44
CA GLY A 322 -0.46 23.60 -7.50
C GLY A 322 0.20 24.89 -8.02
N LYS A 323 0.24 25.95 -7.19
CA LYS A 323 0.92 27.19 -7.55
C LYS A 323 2.34 26.85 -7.97
N LYS A 324 2.67 27.12 -9.23
CA LYS A 324 4.06 27.17 -9.68
C LYS A 324 4.78 28.21 -8.82
N TRP A 325 5.61 27.79 -7.88
CA TRP A 325 6.57 28.63 -7.22
C TRP A 325 7.71 28.85 -8.22
N TYR A 326 7.82 30.07 -8.73
CA TYR A 326 8.99 30.53 -9.48
C TYR A 326 10.13 30.84 -8.53
#